data_69c01d1471eb613b3206f921fda2f838
#
_entry.id   69c01d1471eb613b3206f921fda2f838
#
_cell.length_a   1.000
_cell.length_b   1.000
_cell.length_c   1.000
_cell.angle_alpha   90.00
_cell.angle_beta   90.00
_cell.angle_gamma   90.00
#
_symmetry.space_group_name_H-M   'P 1'
#
loop_
_entity.id
_entity.type
_entity.pdbx_description
1 polymer ?
#
loop_
_entity_poly.entity_id
_entity_poly.type
_entity_poly.pdbx_seq_one_letter_code
_entity_poly.pdbx_strand_id
1 'polypeptide(L)'
;MLIYKKQIKIYFYIFLTIHLILWTLIPSLTNNNLPLDTIEALAWGSNLDWGFNKHPPMSAFIVEIFYNIFGSNDWAYYLLSQIFIIFSFFVVFQFSKEILNNEILALISVLLLEGIYFYNFTTPEFNVNVCQIPFWVLTVYYSWKVFNQKIPKLKDCVIVGVFAVGGFLS
;
A
#
# COMPACT_ATOMS: atom_id res chain seq x y z
N MET A 1 -27.59 -5.18 15.58
CA MET A 1 -26.11 -5.33 15.53
C MET A 1 -25.58 -5.73 14.13
N LEU A 2 -26.12 -6.73 13.44
CA LEU A 2 -25.69 -7.16 12.09
C LEU A 2 -25.84 -6.10 11.01
N ILE A 3 -26.96 -5.36 10.98
CA ILE A 3 -27.23 -4.30 10.00
C ILE A 3 -26.18 -3.18 10.13
N TYR A 4 -25.83 -2.79 11.35
CA TYR A 4 -24.86 -1.75 11.62
C TYR A 4 -23.43 -2.12 11.16
N LYS A 5 -23.00 -3.38 11.39
CA LYS A 5 -21.70 -3.88 10.89
C LYS A 5 -21.63 -3.84 9.35
N LYS A 6 -22.74 -4.18 8.66
CA LYS A 6 -22.80 -4.09 7.19
C LYS A 6 -22.62 -2.65 6.70
N GLN A 7 -23.21 -1.66 7.38
CA GLN A 7 -23.09 -0.25 7.04
C GLN A 7 -21.65 0.25 7.17
N ILE A 8 -20.93 -0.11 8.26
CA ILE A 8 -19.53 0.32 8.45
C ILE A 8 -18.63 -0.20 7.34
N LYS A 9 -18.81 -1.45 6.91
CA LYS A 9 -18.06 -2.00 5.77
C LYS A 9 -18.35 -1.24 4.48
N ILE A 10 -19.60 -0.84 4.24
CA ILE A 10 -19.97 -0.04 3.08
C ILE A 10 -19.26 1.31 3.13
N TYR A 11 -19.27 2.02 4.26
CA TYR A 11 -18.55 3.28 4.43
C TYR A 11 -17.04 3.12 4.22
N PHE A 12 -16.46 2.05 4.71
CA PHE A 12 -15.05 1.73 4.50
C PHE A 12 -14.72 1.56 3.00
N TYR A 13 -15.51 0.77 2.26
CA TYR A 13 -15.27 0.59 0.82
C TYR A 13 -15.54 1.86 0.01
N ILE A 14 -16.55 2.65 0.38
CA ILE A 14 -16.78 3.97 -0.22
C ILE A 14 -15.56 4.87 -0.02
N PHE A 15 -15.02 4.92 1.21
CA PHE A 15 -13.81 5.68 1.52
C PHE A 15 -12.62 5.24 0.65
N LEU A 16 -12.33 3.93 0.58
CA LEU A 16 -11.24 3.42 -0.27
C LEU A 16 -11.42 3.80 -1.74
N THR A 17 -12.65 3.69 -2.24
CA THR A 17 -12.97 4.03 -3.64
C THR A 17 -12.79 5.53 -3.91
N ILE A 18 -13.26 6.38 -3.01
CA ILE A 18 -13.08 7.84 -3.12
C ILE A 18 -11.61 8.22 -3.07
N HIS A 19 -10.86 7.66 -2.12
CA HIS A 19 -9.41 7.88 -2.01
C HIS A 19 -8.68 7.50 -3.31
N LEU A 20 -8.93 6.26 -3.80
CA LEU A 20 -8.34 5.77 -5.05
C LEU A 20 -8.62 6.72 -6.23
N ILE A 21 -9.88 7.11 -6.40
CA ILE A 21 -10.30 7.96 -7.52
C ILE A 21 -9.67 9.35 -7.41
N LEU A 22 -9.78 10.01 -6.25
CA LEU A 22 -9.28 11.37 -6.07
C LEU A 22 -7.77 11.45 -6.25
N TRP A 23 -7.01 10.59 -5.56
CA TRP A 23 -5.55 10.62 -5.59
C TRP A 23 -4.93 9.98 -6.85
N THR A 24 -5.73 9.36 -7.70
CA THR A 24 -5.34 9.00 -9.07
C THR A 24 -5.67 10.13 -10.05
N LEU A 25 -6.91 10.65 -10.03
CA LEU A 25 -7.38 11.60 -11.05
C LEU A 25 -6.79 13.00 -10.86
N ILE A 26 -6.74 13.51 -9.62
CA ILE A 26 -6.26 14.88 -9.38
C ILE A 26 -4.84 15.05 -9.93
N PRO A 27 -3.82 14.25 -9.52
CA PRO A 27 -2.48 14.42 -10.06
C PRO A 27 -2.40 14.13 -11.57
N SER A 28 -3.20 13.19 -12.08
CA SER A 28 -3.25 12.91 -13.52
C SER A 28 -3.74 14.08 -14.36
N LEU A 29 -4.57 14.96 -13.79
CA LEU A 29 -5.15 16.12 -14.50
C LEU A 29 -4.37 17.41 -14.23
N THR A 30 -3.64 17.50 -13.14
CA THR A 30 -2.96 18.73 -12.71
C THR A 30 -1.46 18.74 -12.99
N ASN A 31 -0.83 17.58 -13.02
CA ASN A 31 0.59 17.46 -13.25
C ASN A 31 0.89 17.31 -14.75
N ASN A 32 1.95 17.95 -15.22
CA ASN A 32 2.40 17.84 -16.61
C ASN A 32 3.40 16.70 -16.82
N ASN A 33 3.96 16.16 -15.75
CA ASN A 33 4.94 15.08 -15.77
C ASN A 33 4.77 14.20 -14.54
N LEU A 34 5.28 12.97 -14.63
CA LEU A 34 5.41 12.10 -13.46
C LEU A 34 6.40 12.68 -12.44
N PRO A 35 6.24 12.40 -11.14
CA PRO A 35 7.21 12.70 -10.11
C PRO A 35 8.57 12.03 -10.36
N LEU A 36 9.64 12.64 -9.84
CA LEU A 36 11.02 12.25 -10.14
C LEU A 36 11.33 10.78 -9.78
N ASP A 37 10.96 10.35 -8.59
CA ASP A 37 11.26 8.98 -8.14
C ASP A 37 10.52 7.92 -8.98
N THR A 38 9.33 8.25 -9.50
CA THR A 38 8.59 7.37 -10.42
C THR A 38 9.31 7.26 -11.77
N ILE A 39 9.87 8.37 -12.28
CA ILE A 39 10.65 8.37 -13.53
C ILE A 39 11.96 7.58 -13.32
N GLU A 40 12.64 7.75 -12.19
CA GLU A 40 13.82 6.96 -11.84
C GLU A 40 13.50 5.46 -11.78
N ALA A 41 12.38 5.08 -11.15
CA ALA A 41 11.95 3.68 -11.09
C ALA A 41 11.65 3.09 -12.48
N LEU A 42 11.08 3.87 -13.41
CA LEU A 42 10.88 3.50 -14.81
C LEU A 42 12.21 3.26 -15.52
N ALA A 43 13.17 4.16 -15.34
CA ALA A 43 14.49 4.05 -15.95
C ALA A 43 15.26 2.82 -15.44
N TRP A 44 15.11 2.48 -14.15
CA TRP A 44 15.74 1.29 -13.58
C TRP A 44 15.02 0.00 -13.98
N GLY A 45 13.68 0.03 -14.06
CA GLY A 45 12.86 -1.12 -14.43
C GLY A 45 13.23 -1.70 -15.78
N SER A 46 13.66 -0.86 -16.73
CA SER A 46 14.08 -1.31 -18.06
C SER A 46 15.29 -2.26 -18.06
N ASN A 47 16.10 -2.27 -16.99
CA ASN A 47 17.29 -3.12 -16.87
C ASN A 47 17.06 -4.37 -15.98
N LEU A 48 16.04 -4.38 -15.13
CA LEU A 48 15.70 -5.47 -14.20
C LEU A 48 16.87 -5.99 -13.35
N ASP A 49 17.75 -5.10 -12.90
CA ASP A 49 18.85 -5.42 -12.01
C ASP A 49 18.38 -5.67 -10.56
N TRP A 50 19.10 -6.53 -9.83
CA TRP A 50 18.78 -6.87 -8.44
C TRP A 50 19.17 -5.80 -7.42
N GLY A 51 19.58 -4.64 -7.85
CA GLY A 51 19.87 -3.48 -7.00
C GLY A 51 20.32 -2.30 -7.84
N PHE A 52 19.99 -1.11 -7.37
CA PHE A 52 20.31 0.16 -8.00
C PHE A 52 21.12 1.03 -7.03
N ASN A 53 21.77 2.08 -7.54
CA ASN A 53 22.65 2.94 -6.73
C ASN A 53 21.99 3.54 -5.48
N LYS A 54 20.66 3.73 -5.52
CA LYS A 54 19.92 4.37 -4.43
C LYS A 54 19.01 3.40 -3.68
N HIS A 55 18.44 2.41 -4.39
CA HIS A 55 17.27 1.67 -3.91
C HIS A 55 17.31 0.18 -4.22
N PRO A 56 16.60 -0.63 -3.42
CA PRO A 56 16.31 -2.03 -3.72
C PRO A 56 15.45 -2.18 -4.99
N PRO A 57 15.36 -3.40 -5.56
CA PRO A 57 14.82 -3.60 -6.91
C PRO A 57 13.30 -3.62 -7.03
N MET A 58 12.55 -3.84 -5.94
CA MET A 58 11.12 -4.15 -5.98
C MET A 58 10.29 -3.04 -6.64
N SER A 59 10.56 -1.78 -6.27
CA SER A 59 9.82 -0.64 -6.85
C SER A 59 10.00 -0.54 -8.34
N ALA A 60 11.24 -0.74 -8.84
CA ALA A 60 11.56 -0.77 -10.27
C ALA A 60 10.87 -1.94 -10.99
N PHE A 61 10.88 -3.14 -10.41
CA PHE A 61 10.22 -4.31 -11.00
C PHE A 61 8.70 -4.13 -11.12
N ILE A 62 8.07 -3.55 -10.10
CA ILE A 62 6.63 -3.31 -10.12
C ILE A 62 6.26 -2.25 -11.16
N VAL A 63 7.03 -1.19 -11.26
CA VAL A 63 6.84 -0.14 -12.28
C VAL A 63 7.01 -0.71 -13.68
N GLU A 64 8.02 -1.57 -13.91
CA GLU A 64 8.23 -2.23 -15.21
C GLU A 64 7.05 -3.14 -15.60
N ILE A 65 6.48 -3.88 -14.65
CA ILE A 65 5.25 -4.66 -14.90
C ILE A 65 4.12 -3.74 -15.36
N PHE A 66 3.94 -2.58 -14.70
CA PHE A 66 2.92 -1.60 -15.10
C PHE A 66 3.20 -0.98 -16.45
N TYR A 67 4.47 -0.69 -16.75
CA TYR A 67 4.88 -0.19 -18.07
C TYR A 67 4.55 -1.17 -19.19
N ASN A 68 4.79 -2.45 -18.99
CA ASN A 68 4.46 -3.50 -19.97
C ASN A 68 2.94 -3.64 -20.22
N ILE A 69 2.09 -3.21 -19.28
CA ILE A 69 0.62 -3.28 -19.41
C ILE A 69 0.05 -1.96 -19.95
N PHE A 70 0.49 -0.83 -19.42
CA PHE A 70 -0.11 0.50 -19.65
C PHE A 70 0.76 1.44 -20.47
N GLY A 71 2.03 1.07 -20.74
CA GLY A 71 2.98 1.92 -21.45
C GLY A 71 3.32 3.20 -20.69
N SER A 72 3.52 4.28 -21.43
CA SER A 72 3.91 5.61 -20.92
C SER A 72 2.72 6.47 -20.45
N ASN A 73 1.61 5.88 -20.06
CA ASN A 73 0.44 6.63 -19.58
C ASN A 73 0.61 7.04 -18.11
N ASP A 74 0.79 8.32 -17.84
CA ASP A 74 1.08 8.86 -16.49
C ASP A 74 0.04 8.47 -15.44
N TRP A 75 -1.24 8.46 -15.80
CA TRP A 75 -2.31 8.08 -14.88
C TRP A 75 -2.14 6.67 -14.27
N ALA A 76 -1.50 5.75 -15.00
CA ALA A 76 -1.30 4.39 -14.55
C ALA A 76 -0.36 4.31 -13.34
N TYR A 77 0.64 5.18 -13.28
CA TYR A 77 1.60 5.21 -12.16
C TYR A 77 1.02 5.88 -10.92
N TYR A 78 0.15 6.87 -11.09
CA TYR A 78 -0.66 7.39 -9.98
C TYR A 78 -1.62 6.31 -9.46
N LEU A 79 -2.28 5.56 -10.35
CA LEU A 79 -3.12 4.43 -9.97
C LEU A 79 -2.32 3.35 -9.23
N LEU A 80 -1.13 2.98 -9.72
CA LEU A 80 -0.24 2.02 -9.07
C LEU A 80 0.02 2.42 -7.62
N SER A 81 0.42 3.67 -7.40
CA SER A 81 0.69 4.19 -6.07
C SER A 81 -0.53 4.04 -5.16
N GLN A 82 -1.70 4.44 -5.65
CA GLN A 82 -2.93 4.38 -4.85
C GLN A 82 -3.41 2.95 -4.59
N ILE A 83 -3.13 1.98 -5.45
CA ILE A 83 -3.38 0.56 -5.18
C ILE A 83 -2.59 0.10 -3.93
N PHE A 84 -1.33 0.50 -3.80
CA PHE A 84 -0.51 0.17 -2.63
C PHE A 84 -1.04 0.81 -1.35
N ILE A 85 -1.51 2.05 -1.43
CA ILE A 85 -2.09 2.77 -0.28
C ILE A 85 -3.41 2.15 0.16
N ILE A 86 -4.36 1.95 -0.74
CA ILE A 86 -5.66 1.37 -0.36
C ILE A 86 -5.54 -0.07 0.15
N PHE A 87 -4.58 -0.84 -0.40
CA PHE A 87 -4.28 -2.17 0.12
C PHE A 87 -3.75 -2.08 1.56
N SER A 88 -2.86 -1.13 1.85
CA SER A 88 -2.36 -0.89 3.20
C SER A 88 -3.47 -0.46 4.15
N PHE A 89 -4.37 0.43 3.74
CA PHE A 89 -5.55 0.82 4.50
C PHE A 89 -6.47 -0.37 4.79
N PHE A 90 -6.63 -1.26 3.81
CA PHE A 90 -7.40 -2.49 4.01
C PHE A 90 -6.77 -3.38 5.10
N VAL A 91 -5.45 -3.56 5.07
CA VAL A 91 -4.74 -4.35 6.09
C VAL A 91 -4.85 -3.69 7.47
N VAL A 92 -4.68 -2.36 7.55
CA VAL A 92 -4.84 -1.61 8.81
C VAL A 92 -6.26 -1.76 9.36
N PHE A 93 -7.29 -1.69 8.50
CA PHE A 93 -8.68 -1.90 8.92
C PHE A 93 -8.87 -3.29 9.55
N GLN A 94 -8.36 -4.35 8.90
CA GLN A 94 -8.47 -5.72 9.41
C GLN A 94 -7.70 -5.88 10.73
N PHE A 95 -6.49 -5.36 10.80
CA PHE A 95 -5.66 -5.40 12.00
C PHE A 95 -6.32 -4.67 13.18
N SER A 96 -6.75 -3.43 12.98
CA SER A 96 -7.45 -2.64 14.00
C SER A 96 -8.75 -3.31 14.46
N LYS A 97 -9.49 -3.91 13.53
CA LYS A 97 -10.71 -4.65 13.85
C LYS A 97 -10.43 -5.85 14.76
N GLU A 98 -9.36 -6.59 14.52
CA GLU A 98 -8.98 -7.75 15.36
C GLU A 98 -8.49 -7.31 16.74
N ILE A 99 -7.68 -6.26 16.85
CA ILE A 99 -7.17 -5.77 18.14
C ILE A 99 -8.29 -5.12 18.97
N LEU A 100 -9.06 -4.24 18.35
CA LEU A 100 -10.05 -3.41 19.07
C LEU A 100 -11.41 -4.11 19.24
N ASN A 101 -11.63 -5.24 18.57
CA ASN A 101 -12.91 -5.95 18.51
C ASN A 101 -14.10 -5.03 18.16
N ASN A 102 -13.84 -3.97 17.38
CA ASN A 102 -14.81 -2.93 17.05
C ASN A 102 -14.59 -2.39 15.64
N GLU A 103 -15.59 -2.56 14.76
CA GLU A 103 -15.51 -2.12 13.36
C GLU A 103 -15.56 -0.59 13.20
N ILE A 104 -16.16 0.14 14.14
CA ILE A 104 -16.18 1.62 14.09
C ILE A 104 -14.78 2.14 14.40
N LEU A 105 -14.17 1.64 15.48
CA LEU A 105 -12.81 2.05 15.84
C LEU A 105 -11.80 1.66 14.74
N ALA A 106 -12.02 0.52 14.07
CA ALA A 106 -11.23 0.13 12.92
C ALA A 106 -11.37 1.12 11.75
N LEU A 107 -12.60 1.56 11.45
CA LEU A 107 -12.82 2.60 10.44
C LEU A 107 -12.16 3.93 10.84
N ILE A 108 -12.33 4.36 12.09
CA ILE A 108 -11.70 5.58 12.60
C ILE A 108 -10.17 5.49 12.48
N SER A 109 -9.56 4.33 12.80
CA SER A 109 -8.11 4.13 12.66
C SER A 109 -7.62 4.39 11.23
N VAL A 110 -8.37 3.96 10.23
CA VAL A 110 -8.02 4.21 8.82
C VAL A 110 -8.27 5.67 8.43
N LEU A 111 -9.39 6.26 8.85
CA LEU A 111 -9.69 7.67 8.59
C LEU A 111 -8.66 8.63 9.21
N LEU A 112 -8.05 8.25 10.35
CA LEU A 112 -6.97 9.02 10.96
C LEU A 112 -5.70 9.00 10.09
N LEU A 113 -5.44 7.94 9.32
CA LEU A 113 -4.32 7.91 8.37
C LEU A 113 -4.51 8.94 7.25
N GLU A 114 -5.75 9.13 6.77
CA GLU A 114 -6.06 10.18 5.80
C GLU A 114 -5.75 11.59 6.31
N GLY A 115 -5.80 11.81 7.63
CA GLY A 115 -5.38 13.07 8.27
C GLY A 115 -3.86 13.31 8.26
N ILE A 116 -3.07 12.33 7.85
CA ILE A 116 -1.61 12.42 7.80
C ILE A 116 -1.18 12.80 6.38
N TYR A 117 -0.47 13.92 6.23
CA TYR A 117 -0.01 14.47 4.95
C TYR A 117 0.65 13.43 4.03
N PHE A 118 1.39 12.50 4.60
CA PHE A 118 2.07 11.44 3.84
C PHE A 118 1.10 10.57 3.04
N TYR A 119 -0.03 10.15 3.62
CA TYR A 119 -0.96 9.20 2.99
C TYR A 119 -1.88 9.80 1.92
N ASN A 120 -1.79 11.08 1.68
CA ASN A 120 -2.56 11.77 0.65
C ASN A 120 -1.67 12.58 -0.30
N PHE A 121 -1.06 13.67 0.13
CA PHE A 121 -0.31 14.57 -0.75
C PHE A 121 1.03 14.00 -1.25
N THR A 122 1.67 13.11 -0.50
CA THR A 122 2.97 12.52 -0.89
C THR A 122 2.79 11.26 -1.74
N THR A 123 1.73 10.50 -1.51
CA THR A 123 1.53 9.19 -2.11
C THR A 123 1.14 9.15 -3.60
N PRO A 124 0.77 10.23 -4.30
CA PRO A 124 0.73 10.18 -5.75
C PRO A 124 2.07 9.80 -6.40
N GLU A 125 3.20 10.11 -5.77
CA GLU A 125 4.51 9.65 -6.22
C GLU A 125 4.75 8.19 -5.85
N PHE A 126 4.78 7.28 -6.84
CA PHE A 126 5.20 5.91 -6.60
C PHE A 126 6.71 5.85 -6.44
N ASN A 127 7.15 5.54 -5.25
CA ASN A 127 8.55 5.40 -4.88
C ASN A 127 8.75 4.24 -3.90
N VAL A 128 9.99 4.02 -3.46
CA VAL A 128 10.32 2.95 -2.50
C VAL A 128 9.53 3.06 -1.20
N ASN A 129 9.25 4.27 -0.71
CA ASN A 129 8.49 4.46 0.53
C ASN A 129 7.04 3.98 0.38
N VAL A 130 6.39 4.29 -0.73
CA VAL A 130 5.03 3.81 -1.04
C VAL A 130 5.05 2.30 -1.30
N CYS A 131 6.03 1.80 -2.05
CA CYS A 131 6.19 0.38 -2.36
C CYS A 131 6.29 -0.49 -1.10
N GLN A 132 7.03 -0.06 -0.09
CA GLN A 132 7.27 -0.83 1.13
C GLN A 132 6.09 -0.84 2.13
N ILE A 133 5.18 0.14 2.11
CA ILE A 133 4.09 0.27 3.11
C ILE A 133 3.28 -1.01 3.27
N PRO A 134 2.74 -1.64 2.21
CA PRO A 134 1.96 -2.87 2.34
C PRO A 134 2.73 -3.98 3.04
N PHE A 135 3.99 -4.13 2.74
CA PHE A 135 4.84 -5.18 3.33
C PHE A 135 5.08 -4.94 4.82
N TRP A 136 5.36 -3.70 5.23
CA TRP A 136 5.53 -3.38 6.65
C TRP A 136 4.24 -3.52 7.45
N VAL A 137 3.12 -3.08 6.91
CA VAL A 137 1.81 -3.26 7.58
C VAL A 137 1.48 -4.74 7.73
N LEU A 138 1.71 -5.56 6.71
CA LEU A 138 1.54 -7.02 6.77
C LEU A 138 2.51 -7.65 7.76
N THR A 139 3.77 -7.24 7.77
CA THR A 139 4.78 -7.72 8.72
C THR A 139 4.34 -7.48 10.17
N VAL A 140 3.88 -6.27 10.48
CA VAL A 140 3.39 -5.94 11.82
C VAL A 140 2.14 -6.75 12.17
N TYR A 141 1.17 -6.84 11.26
CA TYR A 141 -0.08 -7.56 11.48
C TYR A 141 0.16 -9.05 11.73
N TYR A 142 0.96 -9.71 10.89
CA TYR A 142 1.25 -11.15 11.05
C TYR A 142 2.19 -11.42 12.23
N SER A 143 3.12 -10.53 12.55
CA SER A 143 3.90 -10.62 13.79
C SER A 143 3.00 -10.60 15.01
N TRP A 144 2.06 -9.67 15.08
CA TRP A 144 1.07 -9.62 16.15
C TRP A 144 0.26 -10.94 16.24
N LYS A 145 -0.16 -11.51 15.12
CA LYS A 145 -0.84 -12.81 15.10
C LYS A 145 0.02 -13.93 15.68
N VAL A 146 1.28 -13.99 15.30
CA VAL A 146 2.23 -14.99 15.80
C VAL A 146 2.45 -14.84 17.31
N PHE A 147 2.65 -13.62 17.80
CA PHE A 147 2.86 -13.36 19.23
C PHE A 147 1.62 -13.70 20.09
N ASN A 148 0.42 -13.63 19.54
CA ASN A 148 -0.81 -13.98 20.26
C ASN A 148 -1.17 -15.48 20.19
N GLN A 149 -0.38 -16.30 19.51
CA GLN A 149 -0.56 -17.76 19.50
C GLN A 149 0.11 -18.38 20.74
N LYS A 150 -0.57 -19.36 21.36
CA LYS A 150 0.04 -20.14 22.46
C LYS A 150 1.28 -20.91 22.00
N ILE A 151 1.23 -21.46 20.79
CA ILE A 151 2.32 -22.19 20.14
C ILE A 151 2.39 -21.67 18.70
N PRO A 152 3.41 -20.85 18.37
CA PRO A 152 3.60 -20.35 17.02
C PRO A 152 3.84 -21.49 16.03
N LYS A 153 3.14 -21.45 14.91
CA LYS A 153 3.36 -22.41 13.82
C LYS A 153 4.47 -21.90 12.89
N LEU A 154 5.35 -22.80 12.48
CA LEU A 154 6.44 -22.47 11.54
C LEU A 154 5.93 -21.73 10.28
N LYS A 155 4.78 -22.17 9.74
CA LYS A 155 4.13 -21.49 8.60
C LYS A 155 3.90 -20.01 8.84
N ASP A 156 3.40 -19.65 10.02
CA ASP A 156 3.06 -18.25 10.33
C ASP A 156 4.32 -17.40 10.50
N CYS A 157 5.38 -17.99 11.07
CA CYS A 157 6.70 -17.34 11.15
C CYS A 157 7.30 -17.12 9.74
N VAL A 158 7.18 -18.10 8.85
CA VAL A 158 7.62 -17.96 7.45
C VAL A 158 6.87 -16.84 6.74
N ILE A 159 5.56 -16.72 6.94
CA ILE A 159 4.75 -15.63 6.37
C ILE A 159 5.26 -14.26 6.82
N VAL A 160 5.58 -14.09 8.11
CA VAL A 160 6.19 -12.85 8.61
C VAL A 160 7.52 -12.56 7.91
N GLY A 161 8.37 -13.61 7.78
CA GLY A 161 9.65 -13.48 7.08
C GLY A 161 9.49 -13.06 5.62
N VAL A 162 8.54 -13.64 4.89
CA VAL A 162 8.25 -13.28 3.48
C VAL A 162 7.84 -11.81 3.36
N PHE A 163 6.95 -11.31 4.22
CA PHE A 163 6.57 -9.91 4.18
C PHE A 163 7.71 -8.97 4.59
N ALA A 164 8.49 -9.34 5.59
CA ALA A 164 9.66 -8.56 5.98
C ALA A 164 10.70 -8.48 4.84
N VAL A 165 10.98 -9.59 4.15
CA VAL A 165 11.85 -9.60 2.95
C VAL A 165 11.27 -8.71 1.86
N GLY A 166 9.95 -8.77 1.60
CA GLY A 166 9.29 -7.86 0.66
C GLY A 166 9.52 -6.39 1.02
N GLY A 167 9.42 -6.02 2.29
CA GLY A 167 9.70 -4.67 2.76
C GLY A 167 11.16 -4.25 2.60
N PHE A 168 12.11 -5.16 2.78
CA PHE A 168 13.55 -4.86 2.58
C PHE A 168 13.95 -4.78 1.11
N LEU A 169 13.24 -5.47 0.24
CA LEU A 169 13.48 -5.41 -1.21
C LEU A 169 12.76 -4.26 -1.90
N SER A 170 11.84 -3.57 -1.20
CA SER A 170 11.11 -2.40 -1.69
C SER A 170 11.89 -1.15 -1.45
#